data_66982f827e214ecc01f60ab0fed076d4
#
_entry.id   66982f827e214ecc01f60ab0fed076d4
#
_cell.length_a   1.000
_cell.length_b   1.000
_cell.length_c   1.000
_cell.angle_alpha   90.00
_cell.angle_beta   90.00
_cell.angle_gamma   90.00
#
_symmetry.space_group_name_H-M   'P 1'
#
loop_
_entity.id
_entity.type
_entity.pdbx_description
1 polymer ?
#
loop_
_entity_poly.entity_id
_entity_poly.type
_entity_poly.pdbx_seq_one_letter_code
_entity_poly.pdbx_strand_id
1 'polypeptide(L)'
;YDSTRSVSFGHSSIIQTSGASQDNSFSIHSRGFHSGSGNVIKFFTGGQSDGTGETEKLRILSGGGITFNGDTAAANALDDYEEGTYTPTLYSNGATFSYSVQLGSYIKIGNLVYLQFNITLSNRTGTLTNTVFLDNVPFNTKNVDNSLYSGGHIGHYFNVNLGSGTTMAYQIPAVSTNQIELKEVGDNLGENGIVASELNTNAVIRGSVMYRSV
;
A
#
# COMPACT_ATOMS: atom_id res chain seq x y z
N TYR A 1 53.31 7.98 1.22
CA TYR A 1 52.02 8.03 1.91
C TYR A 1 51.26 9.25 1.39
N ASP A 2 50.53 9.11 0.32
CA ASP A 2 49.55 10.13 -0.09
C ASP A 2 48.18 9.65 0.36
N SER A 3 47.69 10.21 1.43
CA SER A 3 46.35 9.99 1.96
C SER A 3 45.56 11.30 1.97
N THR A 4 45.52 12.01 0.86
CA THR A 4 44.58 13.09 0.69
C THR A 4 43.19 12.53 0.34
N ARG A 5 42.54 11.98 1.32
CA ARG A 5 41.09 11.84 1.28
C ARG A 5 40.50 13.22 1.58
N SER A 6 40.34 14.01 0.56
CA SER A 6 39.65 15.29 0.70
C SER A 6 38.15 15.06 0.59
N VAL A 7 37.41 15.42 1.63
CA VAL A 7 35.97 15.69 1.50
C VAL A 7 35.87 17.15 1.11
N SER A 8 35.67 17.43 -0.18
CA SER A 8 35.43 18.79 -0.64
C SER A 8 33.93 19.11 -0.60
N PHE A 9 33.58 20.12 0.15
CA PHE A 9 32.24 20.68 0.14
C PHE A 9 32.24 21.85 -0.83
N GLY A 10 31.49 21.74 -1.91
CA GLY A 10 31.22 22.87 -2.81
C GLY A 10 30.40 23.96 -2.11
N HIS A 11 30.31 25.12 -2.72
CA HIS A 11 29.86 26.41 -2.17
C HIS A 11 28.47 26.43 -1.50
N SER A 12 27.70 25.36 -1.49
CA SER A 12 26.31 25.31 -0.98
C SER A 12 25.99 24.08 -0.15
N SER A 13 26.97 23.29 0.27
CA SER A 13 26.73 22.06 1.04
C SER A 13 27.21 22.24 2.46
N ILE A 14 26.34 22.06 3.44
CA ILE A 14 26.69 22.07 4.86
C ILE A 14 26.46 20.67 5.40
N ILE A 15 27.54 20.04 5.91
CA ILE A 15 27.41 18.94 6.85
C ILE A 15 27.42 19.58 8.24
N GLN A 16 26.30 19.54 8.90
CA GLN A 16 26.15 20.13 10.21
C GLN A 16 25.87 19.03 11.24
N THR A 17 26.71 18.94 12.25
CA THR A 17 26.36 18.27 13.50
C THR A 17 25.70 19.32 14.37
N SER A 18 24.40 19.23 14.59
CA SER A 18 23.69 20.18 15.44
C SER A 18 23.99 19.89 16.91
N GLY A 19 24.68 20.82 17.56
CA GLY A 19 25.07 20.74 18.96
C GLY A 19 24.23 21.57 19.91
N ALA A 20 22.93 21.76 19.69
CA ALA A 20 22.14 22.66 20.55
C ALA A 20 20.79 22.14 21.05
N SER A 21 20.37 20.96 20.70
CA SER A 21 19.22 20.29 21.34
C SER A 21 19.41 18.79 21.20
N GLN A 22 19.44 18.12 22.25
CA GLN A 22 19.32 16.72 22.62
C GLN A 22 19.26 15.60 21.52
N ASP A 23 19.37 15.94 20.25
CA ASP A 23 19.44 15.00 19.13
C ASP A 23 20.87 14.91 18.62
N ASN A 24 21.58 13.84 18.99
CA ASN A 24 22.88 13.49 18.42
C ASN A 24 22.73 13.05 16.96
N SER A 25 22.21 13.91 16.09
CA SER A 25 21.96 13.60 14.68
C SER A 25 23.04 14.17 13.77
N PHE A 26 23.46 13.36 12.80
CA PHE A 26 24.21 13.82 11.63
C PHE A 26 23.23 14.24 10.54
N SER A 27 23.31 15.49 10.09
CA SER A 27 22.37 16.04 9.11
C SER A 27 23.08 16.48 7.83
N ILE A 28 22.53 16.09 6.68
CA ILE A 28 22.95 16.56 5.35
C ILE A 28 21.84 17.48 4.84
N HIS A 29 22.18 18.76 4.60
CA HIS A 29 21.25 19.74 4.08
C HIS A 29 21.65 20.18 2.68
N SER A 30 20.71 20.16 1.74
CA SER A 30 20.84 20.86 0.46
C SER A 30 20.01 22.15 0.53
N ARG A 31 20.68 23.30 0.48
CA ARG A 31 20.04 24.64 0.51
C ARG A 31 20.44 25.42 -0.73
N GLY A 32 19.48 25.91 -1.50
CA GLY A 32 19.72 26.77 -2.65
C GLY A 32 19.15 28.18 -2.41
N PHE A 33 19.82 29.17 -2.96
CA PHE A 33 19.40 30.58 -2.89
C PHE A 33 18.74 31.06 -4.20
N HIS A 34 18.49 30.15 -5.17
CA HIS A 34 17.89 30.52 -6.45
C HIS A 34 16.47 29.95 -6.58
N SER A 35 15.53 30.82 -6.93
CA SER A 35 14.20 30.44 -7.35
C SER A 35 14.27 29.72 -8.69
N GLY A 36 14.03 28.41 -8.73
CA GLY A 36 13.88 27.66 -9.98
C GLY A 36 14.49 26.27 -10.06
N SER A 37 15.44 25.92 -9.23
CA SER A 37 15.91 24.52 -9.14
C SER A 37 15.67 24.01 -7.74
N GLY A 38 14.77 23.03 -7.63
CA GLY A 38 14.51 22.39 -6.34
C GLY A 38 15.81 21.85 -5.74
N ASN A 39 16.01 22.07 -4.46
CA ASN A 39 17.14 21.53 -3.71
C ASN A 39 17.02 20.01 -3.64
N VAL A 40 18.02 19.29 -4.12
CA VAL A 40 18.05 17.82 -4.16
C VAL A 40 19.34 17.32 -3.51
N ILE A 41 19.30 16.13 -2.92
CA ILE A 41 20.50 15.40 -2.52
C ILE A 41 20.71 14.29 -3.54
N LYS A 42 21.93 14.18 -4.07
CA LYS A 42 22.28 13.21 -5.12
C LYS A 42 23.42 12.34 -4.69
N PHE A 43 23.35 11.07 -5.07
CA PHE A 43 24.42 10.09 -4.90
C PHE A 43 24.86 9.57 -6.26
N PHE A 44 26.18 9.57 -6.48
CA PHE A 44 26.82 9.16 -7.72
C PHE A 44 27.74 7.97 -7.47
N THR A 45 27.87 7.09 -8.45
CA THR A 45 28.85 6.00 -8.46
C THR A 45 29.35 5.73 -9.89
N GLY A 46 30.42 4.95 -9.99
CA GLY A 46 30.96 4.48 -11.27
C GLY A 46 31.92 5.45 -11.95
N GLY A 47 32.48 6.41 -11.20
CA GLY A 47 33.48 7.33 -11.70
C GLY A 47 34.82 6.66 -11.94
N GLN A 48 35.63 7.24 -12.82
CA GLN A 48 37.04 6.93 -13.01
C GLN A 48 37.90 7.70 -11.99
N SER A 49 39.17 7.34 -11.91
CA SER A 49 40.09 7.99 -10.98
C SER A 49 40.36 9.47 -11.28
N ASP A 50 40.01 9.93 -12.47
CA ASP A 50 40.09 11.33 -12.92
C ASP A 50 38.82 12.15 -12.57
N GLY A 51 37.85 11.56 -11.85
CA GLY A 51 36.58 12.21 -11.49
C GLY A 51 35.58 12.33 -12.64
N THR A 52 35.74 11.55 -13.70
CA THR A 52 34.81 11.51 -14.84
C THR A 52 34.04 10.18 -14.89
N GLY A 53 32.94 10.14 -15.64
CA GLY A 53 32.16 8.93 -15.85
C GLY A 53 31.22 8.57 -14.70
N GLU A 54 31.07 9.43 -13.71
CA GLU A 54 30.12 9.23 -12.62
C GLU A 54 28.68 9.30 -13.10
N THR A 55 27.86 8.40 -12.62
CA THR A 55 26.44 8.37 -12.93
C THR A 55 25.60 8.50 -11.67
N GLU A 56 24.56 9.32 -11.71
CA GLU A 56 23.61 9.46 -10.62
C GLU A 56 22.87 8.14 -10.42
N LYS A 57 22.84 7.64 -9.19
CA LYS A 57 22.16 6.39 -8.83
C LYS A 57 20.94 6.60 -7.96
N LEU A 58 20.97 7.64 -7.13
CA LEU A 58 19.88 7.96 -6.21
C LEU A 58 19.79 9.48 -6.05
N ARG A 59 18.57 9.96 -5.93
CA ARG A 59 18.27 11.36 -5.64
C ARG A 59 17.12 11.44 -4.64
N ILE A 60 17.25 12.35 -3.68
CA ILE A 60 16.14 12.81 -2.85
C ILE A 60 15.63 14.11 -3.45
N LEU A 61 14.36 14.13 -3.84
CA LEU A 61 13.72 15.29 -4.46
C LEU A 61 13.39 16.37 -3.42
N SER A 62 13.33 17.63 -3.85
CA SER A 62 12.96 18.76 -2.99
C SER A 62 11.52 18.68 -2.46
N GLY A 63 10.63 18.06 -3.19
CA GLY A 63 9.24 17.79 -2.80
C GLY A 63 9.04 16.53 -1.96
N GLY A 64 10.12 15.84 -1.62
CA GLY A 64 10.09 14.52 -0.98
C GLY A 64 10.21 13.39 -2.00
N GLY A 65 10.43 12.19 -1.48
CA GLY A 65 10.59 10.98 -2.29
C GLY A 65 12.01 10.76 -2.84
N ILE A 66 12.23 9.54 -3.27
CA ILE A 66 13.51 9.05 -3.77
C ILE A 66 13.32 8.60 -5.22
N THR A 67 14.20 9.05 -6.11
CA THR A 67 14.28 8.55 -7.48
C THR A 67 15.63 7.91 -7.78
N PHE A 68 15.69 7.07 -8.81
CA PHE A 68 16.84 6.27 -9.17
C PHE A 68 17.28 6.57 -10.61
N ASN A 69 18.58 6.30 -10.88
CA ASN A 69 19.17 6.34 -12.23
C ASN A 69 18.97 7.68 -12.97
N GLY A 70 19.02 8.78 -12.24
CA GLY A 70 18.89 10.13 -12.83
C GLY A 70 17.46 10.57 -13.15
N ASP A 71 16.45 9.80 -12.78
CA ASP A 71 15.05 10.22 -12.95
C ASP A 71 14.75 11.45 -12.08
N THR A 72 14.11 12.44 -12.68
CA THR A 72 13.76 13.71 -12.05
C THR A 72 12.27 13.92 -11.85
N ALA A 73 11.45 12.98 -12.35
CA ALA A 73 10.00 13.09 -12.30
C ALA A 73 9.46 12.70 -10.92
N ALA A 74 8.78 13.62 -10.26
CA ALA A 74 8.15 13.36 -8.96
C ALA A 74 7.12 12.21 -9.04
N ALA A 75 6.47 12.05 -10.20
CA ALA A 75 5.50 10.97 -10.41
C ALA A 75 6.10 9.55 -10.36
N ASN A 76 7.43 9.44 -10.50
CA ASN A 76 8.16 8.17 -10.42
C ASN A 76 8.89 7.99 -9.09
N ALA A 77 8.78 8.96 -8.18
CA ALA A 77 9.45 8.90 -6.89
C ALA A 77 8.82 7.86 -5.98
N LEU A 78 9.68 7.18 -5.23
CA LEU A 78 9.26 6.41 -4.06
C LEU A 78 9.07 7.41 -2.89
N ASP A 79 7.86 7.89 -2.69
CA ASP A 79 7.55 9.00 -1.79
C ASP A 79 6.53 8.68 -0.69
N ASP A 80 5.92 7.51 -0.77
CA ASP A 80 4.82 7.15 0.12
C ASP A 80 4.95 5.67 0.53
N TYR A 81 5.63 5.45 1.65
CA TYR A 81 5.66 4.16 2.34
C TYR A 81 5.00 4.31 3.69
N GLU A 82 3.98 3.52 3.93
CA GLU A 82 3.39 3.39 5.25
C GLU A 82 2.95 1.96 5.55
N GLU A 83 2.96 1.61 6.80
CA GLU A 83 2.47 0.35 7.32
C GLU A 83 1.65 0.59 8.57
N GLY A 84 0.71 -0.30 8.84
CA GLY A 84 -0.14 -0.16 10.01
C GLY A 84 -1.11 -1.30 10.18
N THR A 85 -2.00 -1.10 11.13
CA THR A 85 -3.11 -2.01 11.41
C THR A 85 -4.45 -1.32 11.15
N TYR A 86 -5.46 -2.11 10.87
CA TYR A 86 -6.84 -1.64 10.72
C TYR A 86 -7.81 -2.68 11.27
N THR A 87 -9.05 -2.29 11.49
CA THR A 87 -10.09 -3.20 11.96
C THR A 87 -11.00 -3.55 10.78
N PRO A 88 -10.79 -4.71 10.12
CA PRO A 88 -11.65 -5.13 9.02
C PRO A 88 -13.06 -5.40 9.50
N THR A 89 -14.06 -4.97 8.75
CA THR A 89 -15.47 -5.26 8.96
C THR A 89 -16.09 -5.91 7.73
N LEU A 90 -17.27 -6.46 7.87
CA LEU A 90 -18.10 -6.87 6.75
C LEU A 90 -19.27 -5.91 6.63
N TYR A 91 -19.60 -5.56 5.41
CA TYR A 91 -20.80 -4.78 5.08
C TYR A 91 -21.72 -5.60 4.17
N SER A 92 -23.00 -5.59 4.45
CA SER A 92 -24.06 -6.03 3.56
C SER A 92 -25.31 -5.24 3.86
N ASN A 93 -26.00 -4.75 2.85
CA ASN A 93 -27.15 -3.86 3.04
C ASN A 93 -28.24 -4.53 3.89
N GLY A 94 -28.59 -3.93 5.02
CA GLY A 94 -29.59 -4.44 5.95
C GLY A 94 -29.14 -5.59 6.86
N ALA A 95 -27.90 -6.07 6.76
CA ALA A 95 -27.33 -7.04 7.67
C ALA A 95 -26.46 -6.35 8.75
N THR A 96 -26.39 -6.99 9.91
CA THR A 96 -25.48 -6.60 10.99
C THR A 96 -24.63 -7.80 11.36
N PHE A 97 -23.32 -7.57 11.46
CA PHE A 97 -22.34 -8.60 11.84
C PHE A 97 -21.75 -8.29 13.20
N SER A 98 -21.56 -9.32 14.00
CA SER A 98 -20.78 -9.29 15.25
C SER A 98 -19.57 -10.20 15.10
N TYR A 99 -18.50 -9.86 15.78
CA TYR A 99 -17.20 -10.49 15.58
C TYR A 99 -16.62 -11.03 16.88
N SER A 100 -15.92 -12.14 16.79
CA SER A 100 -15.02 -12.62 17.83
C SER A 100 -13.55 -12.33 17.53
N VAL A 101 -13.22 -12.15 16.24
CA VAL A 101 -11.88 -11.75 15.78
C VAL A 101 -12.01 -10.75 14.64
N GLN A 102 -11.26 -9.65 14.74
CA GLN A 102 -11.09 -8.63 13.70
C GLN A 102 -9.65 -8.15 13.75
N LEU A 103 -8.80 -8.68 12.89
CA LEU A 103 -7.39 -8.30 12.80
C LEU A 103 -7.06 -7.96 11.36
N GLY A 104 -6.40 -6.83 11.15
CA GLY A 104 -5.95 -6.40 9.85
C GLY A 104 -4.62 -5.66 9.94
N SER A 105 -3.79 -5.85 8.94
CA SER A 105 -2.56 -5.09 8.73
C SER A 105 -2.44 -4.68 7.27
N TYR A 106 -1.67 -3.64 7.02
CA TYR A 106 -1.41 -3.18 5.66
C TYR A 106 0.02 -2.69 5.48
N ILE A 107 0.45 -2.74 4.23
CA ILE A 107 1.63 -2.04 3.72
C ILE A 107 1.18 -1.28 2.48
N LYS A 108 1.57 0.00 2.38
CA LYS A 108 1.33 0.84 1.21
C LYS A 108 2.65 1.37 0.68
N ILE A 109 2.85 1.28 -0.62
CA ILE A 109 4.01 1.81 -1.34
C ILE A 109 3.50 2.59 -2.53
N GLY A 110 3.60 3.91 -2.48
CA GLY A 110 2.93 4.77 -3.44
C GLY A 110 1.43 4.52 -3.43
N ASN A 111 0.85 4.13 -4.53
CA ASN A 111 -0.57 3.79 -4.63
C ASN A 111 -0.88 2.28 -4.51
N LEU A 112 0.13 1.44 -4.31
CA LEU A 112 -0.06 0.01 -4.14
C LEU A 112 -0.30 -0.32 -2.66
N VAL A 113 -1.43 -0.94 -2.37
CA VAL A 113 -1.83 -1.39 -1.03
C VAL A 113 -1.86 -2.90 -1.00
N TYR A 114 -1.18 -3.47 -0.02
CA TYR A 114 -1.29 -4.87 0.35
C TYR A 114 -1.94 -4.98 1.72
N LEU A 115 -3.06 -5.68 1.80
CA LEU A 115 -3.79 -5.96 3.04
C LEU A 115 -3.65 -7.41 3.46
N GLN A 116 -3.61 -7.64 4.76
CA GLN A 116 -3.89 -8.93 5.37
C GLN A 116 -5.03 -8.76 6.36
N PHE A 117 -5.90 -9.76 6.46
CA PHE A 117 -7.01 -9.72 7.40
C PHE A 117 -7.38 -11.11 7.94
N ASN A 118 -7.96 -11.09 9.14
CA ASN A 118 -8.56 -12.24 9.79
C ASN A 118 -9.86 -11.78 10.46
N ILE A 119 -10.96 -12.31 9.98
CA ILE A 119 -12.30 -12.06 10.52
C ILE A 119 -12.88 -13.40 10.99
N THR A 120 -13.43 -13.42 12.20
CA THR A 120 -14.27 -14.50 12.70
C THR A 120 -15.56 -13.90 13.21
N LEU A 121 -16.68 -14.32 12.64
CA LEU A 121 -17.99 -13.89 13.08
C LEU A 121 -18.37 -14.57 14.41
N SER A 122 -19.08 -13.85 15.25
CA SER A 122 -19.78 -14.42 16.40
C SER A 122 -21.30 -14.46 16.19
N ASN A 123 -21.81 -13.55 15.35
CA ASN A 123 -23.24 -13.51 15.00
C ASN A 123 -23.48 -12.71 13.73
N ARG A 124 -24.67 -12.88 13.13
CA ARG A 124 -25.21 -12.07 12.06
C ARG A 124 -26.72 -11.98 12.18
N THR A 125 -27.29 -10.82 11.87
CA THR A 125 -28.75 -10.56 11.94
C THR A 125 -29.18 -9.64 10.81
N GLY A 126 -30.49 -9.48 10.63
CA GLY A 126 -31.08 -8.57 9.65
C GLY A 126 -31.33 -9.22 8.29
N THR A 127 -31.24 -8.44 7.22
CA THR A 127 -31.45 -8.90 5.84
C THR A 127 -30.19 -9.61 5.33
N LEU A 128 -30.28 -10.92 5.10
CA LEU A 128 -29.12 -11.75 4.78
C LEU A 128 -29.00 -12.12 3.30
N THR A 129 -29.79 -11.51 2.42
CA THR A 129 -29.83 -11.84 0.99
C THR A 129 -28.95 -10.94 0.11
N ASN A 130 -28.35 -9.91 0.71
CA ASN A 130 -27.54 -8.96 -0.02
C ASN A 130 -26.05 -9.35 -0.02
N THR A 131 -25.35 -8.89 -1.05
CA THR A 131 -23.91 -9.11 -1.24
C THR A 131 -23.09 -8.58 -0.05
N VAL A 132 -22.05 -9.31 0.29
CA VAL A 132 -21.10 -8.98 1.36
C VAL A 132 -19.84 -8.36 0.78
N PHE A 133 -19.40 -7.33 1.44
CA PHE A 133 -18.15 -6.64 1.16
C PHE A 133 -17.22 -6.75 2.38
N LEU A 134 -15.94 -6.94 2.14
CA LEU A 134 -14.90 -6.57 3.11
C LEU A 134 -14.87 -5.05 3.17
N ASP A 135 -15.13 -4.50 4.33
CA ASP A 135 -15.33 -3.07 4.54
C ASP A 135 -14.28 -2.48 5.48
N ASN A 136 -14.26 -1.16 5.58
CA ASN A 136 -13.32 -0.42 6.41
C ASN A 136 -11.86 -0.69 6.02
N VAL A 137 -11.58 -0.86 4.72
CA VAL A 137 -10.20 -0.91 4.26
C VAL A 137 -9.54 0.48 4.40
N PRO A 138 -8.24 0.56 4.74
CA PRO A 138 -7.60 1.81 5.18
C PRO A 138 -7.51 2.88 4.10
N PHE A 139 -7.59 2.50 2.83
CA PHE A 139 -7.51 3.42 1.69
C PHE A 139 -8.59 3.09 0.68
N ASN A 140 -9.20 4.13 0.11
CA ASN A 140 -10.16 3.93 -0.96
C ASN A 140 -9.50 3.26 -2.17
N THR A 141 -10.18 2.29 -2.73
CA THR A 141 -9.76 1.63 -3.97
C THR A 141 -9.81 2.62 -5.12
N LYS A 142 -8.83 2.54 -6.01
CA LYS A 142 -8.83 3.36 -7.22
C LYS A 142 -9.57 2.63 -8.34
N ASN A 143 -10.57 3.28 -8.90
CA ASN A 143 -11.10 2.88 -10.18
C ASN A 143 -10.10 3.27 -11.28
N VAL A 144 -9.38 2.29 -11.82
CA VAL A 144 -8.34 2.54 -12.83
C VAL A 144 -8.88 2.53 -14.25
N ASP A 145 -9.96 1.82 -14.49
CA ASP A 145 -10.72 1.73 -15.75
C ASP A 145 -11.81 0.66 -15.58
N ASN A 146 -12.99 0.88 -16.17
CA ASN A 146 -14.09 -0.10 -16.13
C ASN A 146 -13.73 -1.49 -16.73
N SER A 147 -12.59 -1.63 -17.37
CA SER A 147 -12.10 -2.88 -17.96
C SER A 147 -10.99 -3.59 -17.15
N LEU A 148 -10.46 -2.94 -16.10
CA LEU A 148 -9.38 -3.49 -15.28
C LEU A 148 -9.91 -3.90 -13.90
N TYR A 149 -10.83 -4.85 -13.88
CA TYR A 149 -11.20 -5.51 -12.64
C TYR A 149 -9.98 -6.26 -12.09
N SER A 150 -9.62 -5.96 -10.85
CA SER A 150 -8.62 -6.75 -10.15
C SER A 150 -9.30 -7.58 -9.07
N GLY A 151 -8.89 -8.80 -8.92
CA GLY A 151 -9.43 -9.73 -7.94
C GLY A 151 -8.43 -10.81 -7.60
N GLY A 152 -8.81 -11.68 -6.70
CA GLY A 152 -8.00 -12.79 -6.27
C GLY A 152 -8.78 -13.74 -5.38
N HIS A 153 -8.12 -14.79 -4.91
CA HIS A 153 -8.73 -15.76 -4.03
C HIS A 153 -8.53 -15.42 -2.56
N ILE A 154 -9.51 -15.81 -1.74
CA ILE A 154 -9.38 -15.78 -0.28
C ILE A 154 -8.61 -17.04 0.16
N GLY A 155 -7.55 -16.84 0.90
CA GLY A 155 -6.61 -17.92 1.24
C GLY A 155 -7.16 -18.98 2.20
N HIS A 156 -8.11 -18.59 3.07
CA HIS A 156 -8.74 -19.53 4.02
C HIS A 156 -10.13 -19.03 4.40
N TYR A 157 -11.07 -19.94 4.34
CA TYR A 157 -12.43 -19.71 4.88
C TYR A 157 -12.97 -20.99 5.52
N PHE A 158 -13.83 -20.82 6.50
CA PHE A 158 -14.47 -21.92 7.23
C PHE A 158 -15.89 -21.50 7.63
N ASN A 159 -16.84 -22.43 7.66
CA ASN A 159 -18.26 -22.17 7.91
C ASN A 159 -18.87 -21.16 6.94
N VAL A 160 -18.45 -21.17 5.68
CA VAL A 160 -19.03 -20.45 4.56
C VAL A 160 -19.72 -21.45 3.65
N ASN A 161 -20.97 -21.22 3.34
CA ASN A 161 -21.82 -22.15 2.62
C ASN A 161 -21.84 -21.81 1.12
N LEU A 162 -20.73 -22.14 0.44
CA LEU A 162 -20.58 -21.91 -0.99
C LEU A 162 -21.27 -23.00 -1.82
N GLY A 163 -21.59 -22.69 -3.06
CA GLY A 163 -22.09 -23.66 -4.04
C GLY A 163 -21.07 -24.77 -4.34
N SER A 164 -21.57 -25.89 -4.85
CA SER A 164 -20.69 -27.02 -5.20
C SER A 164 -19.75 -26.65 -6.35
N GLY A 165 -18.46 -26.89 -6.15
CA GLY A 165 -17.43 -26.60 -7.15
C GLY A 165 -16.97 -25.13 -7.20
N THR A 166 -17.35 -24.33 -6.19
CA THR A 166 -16.94 -22.95 -6.09
C THR A 166 -15.92 -22.71 -5.00
N THR A 167 -15.26 -21.56 -5.05
CA THR A 167 -14.32 -21.07 -4.05
C THR A 167 -14.57 -19.60 -3.75
N MET A 168 -14.09 -19.14 -2.60
CA MET A 168 -14.19 -17.76 -2.21
C MET A 168 -13.11 -16.93 -2.87
N ALA A 169 -13.51 -15.81 -3.45
CA ALA A 169 -12.65 -14.84 -4.09
C ALA A 169 -13.02 -13.41 -3.65
N TYR A 170 -12.31 -12.45 -4.16
CA TYR A 170 -12.68 -11.03 -4.03
C TYR A 170 -12.54 -10.31 -5.36
N GLN A 171 -13.27 -9.21 -5.50
CA GLN A 171 -13.19 -8.30 -6.64
C GLN A 171 -13.11 -6.86 -6.13
N ILE A 172 -12.20 -6.08 -6.72
CA ILE A 172 -12.15 -4.64 -6.47
C ILE A 172 -13.27 -4.00 -7.27
N PRO A 173 -14.18 -3.24 -6.63
CA PRO A 173 -15.28 -2.58 -7.33
C PRO A 173 -14.78 -1.58 -8.39
N ALA A 174 -15.57 -1.40 -9.44
CA ALA A 174 -15.30 -0.44 -10.50
C ALA A 174 -15.41 1.04 -10.06
N VAL A 175 -15.78 1.29 -8.83
CA VAL A 175 -15.93 2.63 -8.24
C VAL A 175 -14.94 2.78 -7.08
N SER A 176 -14.43 4.00 -6.89
CA SER A 176 -13.57 4.28 -5.74
C SER A 176 -14.36 4.17 -4.44
N THR A 177 -13.97 3.24 -3.58
CA THR A 177 -14.66 2.95 -2.32
C THR A 177 -13.67 2.33 -1.31
N ASN A 178 -14.04 2.33 -0.04
CA ASN A 178 -13.35 1.60 1.02
C ASN A 178 -13.86 0.17 1.21
N GLN A 179 -14.45 -0.41 0.17
CA GLN A 179 -15.07 -1.74 0.18
C GLN A 179 -14.50 -2.62 -0.92
N ILE A 180 -14.40 -3.91 -0.66
CA ILE A 180 -13.95 -4.94 -1.59
C ILE A 180 -15.00 -6.03 -1.61
N GLU A 181 -15.54 -6.33 -2.78
CA GLU A 181 -16.62 -7.29 -2.91
C GLU A 181 -16.11 -8.73 -2.70
N LEU A 182 -16.80 -9.50 -1.87
CA LEU A 182 -16.54 -10.92 -1.72
C LEU A 182 -17.34 -11.70 -2.76
N LYS A 183 -16.66 -12.58 -3.47
CA LYS A 183 -17.21 -13.35 -4.59
C LYS A 183 -17.17 -14.84 -4.33
N GLU A 184 -18.12 -15.51 -4.90
CA GLU A 184 -18.12 -16.93 -5.14
C GLU A 184 -17.82 -17.18 -6.62
N VAL A 185 -16.75 -17.90 -6.92
CA VAL A 185 -16.30 -18.18 -8.28
C VAL A 185 -16.06 -19.64 -8.50
N GLY A 186 -16.39 -20.14 -9.69
CA GLY A 186 -16.19 -21.54 -10.08
C GLY A 186 -16.12 -21.68 -11.58
N ASP A 187 -15.64 -22.82 -12.05
CA ASP A 187 -15.59 -23.13 -13.48
C ASP A 187 -16.99 -23.33 -14.04
N ASN A 188 -17.33 -22.57 -15.10
CA ASN A 188 -18.63 -22.57 -15.77
C ASN A 188 -19.86 -22.20 -14.91
N LEU A 189 -19.65 -21.60 -13.73
CA LEU A 189 -20.73 -21.25 -12.81
C LEU A 189 -21.04 -19.75 -12.74
N GLY A 190 -20.33 -18.95 -13.53
CA GLY A 190 -20.41 -17.49 -13.40
C GLY A 190 -19.75 -17.00 -12.11
N GLU A 191 -19.77 -15.69 -11.91
CA GLU A 191 -19.35 -15.06 -10.66
C GLU A 191 -20.56 -14.49 -9.92
N ASN A 192 -20.74 -14.83 -8.67
CA ASN A 192 -21.76 -14.31 -7.80
C ASN A 192 -21.15 -13.59 -6.61
N GLY A 193 -21.80 -12.53 -6.13
CA GLY A 193 -21.48 -11.95 -4.83
C GLY A 193 -21.84 -12.92 -3.72
N ILE A 194 -20.95 -13.13 -2.78
CA ILE A 194 -21.30 -13.86 -1.55
C ILE A 194 -22.38 -13.08 -0.82
N VAL A 195 -23.48 -13.76 -0.45
CA VAL A 195 -24.55 -13.13 0.33
C VAL A 195 -24.39 -13.44 1.83
N ALA A 196 -24.95 -12.55 2.67
CA ALA A 196 -24.77 -12.66 4.12
C ALA A 196 -25.31 -13.99 4.70
N SER A 197 -26.29 -14.64 4.05
CA SER A 197 -26.81 -15.95 4.47
C SER A 197 -25.82 -17.11 4.29
N GLU A 198 -24.81 -16.96 3.46
CA GLU A 198 -23.77 -17.97 3.24
C GLU A 198 -22.70 -17.96 4.31
N LEU A 199 -22.56 -16.83 5.03
CA LEU A 199 -21.64 -16.74 6.17
C LEU A 199 -22.31 -17.26 7.44
N ASN A 200 -22.04 -18.49 7.85
CA ASN A 200 -22.62 -19.03 9.08
C ASN A 200 -22.13 -18.29 10.32
N THR A 201 -22.83 -18.45 11.45
CA THR A 201 -22.31 -18.08 12.76
C THR A 201 -20.97 -18.81 12.97
N ASN A 202 -19.94 -18.12 13.45
CA ASN A 202 -18.55 -18.59 13.51
C ASN A 202 -17.88 -18.78 12.14
N ALA A 203 -18.37 -18.16 11.07
CA ALA A 203 -17.65 -18.09 9.80
C ALA A 203 -16.28 -17.43 10.01
N VAL A 204 -15.26 -18.02 9.42
CA VAL A 204 -13.89 -17.50 9.43
C VAL A 204 -13.50 -17.14 8.02
N ILE A 205 -12.94 -15.96 7.84
CA ILE A 205 -12.41 -15.49 6.55
C ILE A 205 -11.02 -14.89 6.81
N ARG A 206 -10.01 -15.44 6.16
CA ARG A 206 -8.62 -14.96 6.24
C ARG A 206 -8.05 -14.85 4.85
N GLY A 207 -7.36 -13.76 4.60
CA GLY A 207 -6.78 -13.56 3.29
C GLY A 207 -5.87 -12.37 3.21
N SER A 208 -5.42 -12.16 2.00
CA SER A 208 -4.73 -10.94 1.60
C SER A 208 -5.36 -10.39 0.33
N VAL A 209 -5.31 -9.08 0.22
CA VAL A 209 -5.82 -8.35 -0.95
C VAL A 209 -4.75 -7.37 -1.39
N MET A 210 -4.58 -7.26 -2.69
CA MET A 210 -3.73 -6.25 -3.29
C MET A 210 -4.57 -5.37 -4.22
N TYR A 211 -4.45 -4.04 -4.06
CA TYR A 211 -5.17 -3.09 -4.90
C TYR A 211 -4.42 -1.76 -5.03
N ARG A 212 -4.87 -0.92 -5.95
CA ARG A 212 -4.42 0.47 -6.05
C ARG A 212 -5.35 1.38 -5.27
N SER A 213 -4.78 2.29 -4.49
CA SER A 213 -5.51 3.38 -3.83
C SER A 213 -5.59 4.64 -4.71
N VAL A 214 -6.55 5.50 -4.42
CA VAL A 214 -6.63 6.85 -4.98
C VAL A 214 -5.54 7.74 -4.39
#